data_07c222cd65e0b578e314067115aa47be
#
_entry.id   07c222cd65e0b578e314067115aa47be
#
_cell.length_a   1.000
_cell.length_b   1.000
_cell.length_c   1.000
_cell.angle_alpha   90.00
_cell.angle_beta   90.00
_cell.angle_gamma   90.00
#
_symmetry.space_group_name_H-M   'P 1'
#
loop_
_entity.id
_entity.type
_entity.pdbx_description
1 polymer ?
#
loop_
_entity_poly.entity_id
_entity_poly.type
_entity_poly.pdbx_seq_one_letter_code
_entity_poly.pdbx_strand_id
1 'polypeptide(L)'
;MAATQFNPETPPELITAQWFNAPEPLSLQKLRGKVVVLVAFQMLCPGSLRHSLPQAGRIARAFSNEEVEVIGLHMVFENHKDMTPSQLEPFLKQEHIEIPIAVDKVNGAGLPETMEAYGMQGTPTLLVFDRQGRLRRHYLGAVDDVRLGAEIMALCIEDAKAPREASIAIEKKLHAALVDPQQHEHAHDGSCCGGHGHDHSHDHAHGHAHDHDHAHEHSHEGGCCGGKHAHDHDHGHDHKHEHTHGEGCGCKH
;
A
#
# COMPACT_ATOMS: atom_id res chain seq x y z
N MET A 1 -23.38 13.71 5.07
CA MET A 1 -24.19 13.13 3.98
C MET A 1 -24.11 11.62 4.13
N ALA A 2 -25.22 10.90 4.10
CA ALA A 2 -25.19 9.44 4.18
C ALA A 2 -24.52 8.90 2.91
N ALA A 3 -23.50 8.05 3.07
CA ALA A 3 -22.88 7.36 1.95
C ALA A 3 -23.97 6.58 1.20
N THR A 4 -24.08 6.78 -0.10
CA THR A 4 -25.01 6.03 -0.93
C THR A 4 -24.57 4.58 -0.91
N GLN A 5 -25.32 3.74 -0.18
CA GLN A 5 -24.98 2.35 0.00
C GLN A 5 -25.48 1.60 -1.23
N PHE A 6 -24.57 1.29 -2.16
CA PHE A 6 -24.89 0.44 -3.31
C PHE A 6 -24.85 -1.06 -2.92
N ASN A 7 -25.50 -1.90 -3.73
CA ASN A 7 -25.47 -3.35 -3.55
C ASN A 7 -24.17 -3.94 -4.13
N PRO A 8 -23.26 -4.53 -3.33
CA PRO A 8 -22.04 -5.15 -3.81
C PRO A 8 -22.25 -6.30 -4.82
N GLU A 9 -23.41 -6.94 -4.81
CA GLU A 9 -23.74 -8.01 -5.76
C GLU A 9 -24.05 -7.46 -7.17
N THR A 10 -24.45 -6.19 -7.23
CA THR A 10 -24.77 -5.48 -8.48
C THR A 10 -24.20 -4.07 -8.42
N PRO A 11 -22.86 -3.95 -8.40
CA PRO A 11 -22.23 -2.64 -8.29
C PRO A 11 -22.50 -1.79 -9.53
N PRO A 12 -22.52 -0.45 -9.40
CA PRO A 12 -22.69 0.45 -10.54
C PRO A 12 -21.53 0.32 -11.54
N GLU A 13 -21.78 0.65 -12.80
CA GLU A 13 -20.75 0.76 -13.82
C GLU A 13 -19.81 1.93 -13.53
N LEU A 14 -18.61 1.88 -14.12
CA LEU A 14 -17.65 2.97 -14.06
C LEU A 14 -18.13 4.13 -14.93
N ILE A 15 -18.16 5.33 -14.38
CA ILE A 15 -18.60 6.55 -15.06
C ILE A 15 -17.38 7.36 -15.45
N THR A 16 -16.88 7.12 -16.65
CA THR A 16 -15.58 7.64 -17.10
C THR A 16 -15.74 8.68 -18.21
N ALA A 17 -14.80 9.64 -18.25
CA ALA A 17 -14.75 10.69 -19.27
C ALA A 17 -13.82 10.32 -20.42
N GLN A 18 -12.71 9.63 -20.12
CA GLN A 18 -11.65 9.33 -21.09
C GLN A 18 -10.89 8.08 -20.67
N TRP A 19 -10.22 7.44 -21.65
CA TRP A 19 -9.35 6.28 -21.43
C TRP A 19 -7.98 6.49 -22.08
N PHE A 20 -6.95 5.94 -21.42
CA PHE A 20 -5.57 5.82 -21.90
C PHE A 20 -5.13 4.37 -21.84
N ASN A 21 -4.16 3.98 -22.65
CA ASN A 21 -3.61 2.63 -22.72
C ASN A 21 -4.67 1.54 -22.99
N ALA A 22 -5.81 1.92 -23.56
CA ALA A 22 -6.88 1.00 -23.92
C ALA A 22 -7.35 1.33 -25.35
N PRO A 23 -7.55 0.31 -26.22
CA PRO A 23 -8.03 0.53 -27.59
C PRO A 23 -9.49 1.02 -27.63
N GLU A 24 -10.27 0.66 -26.65
CA GLU A 24 -11.67 1.09 -26.44
C GLU A 24 -12.00 1.23 -24.95
N PRO A 25 -13.03 1.97 -24.61
CA PRO A 25 -13.53 2.06 -23.23
C PRO A 25 -13.94 0.69 -22.68
N LEU A 26 -13.41 0.36 -21.48
CA LEU A 26 -13.78 -0.84 -20.76
C LEU A 26 -15.02 -0.57 -19.89
N SER A 27 -15.76 -1.64 -19.57
CA SER A 27 -16.87 -1.61 -18.62
C SER A 27 -16.88 -2.88 -17.79
N LEU A 28 -17.38 -2.84 -16.57
CA LEU A 28 -17.51 -4.02 -15.72
C LEU A 28 -18.38 -5.09 -16.36
N GLN A 29 -19.39 -4.67 -17.13
CA GLN A 29 -20.24 -5.60 -17.88
C GLN A 29 -19.47 -6.37 -18.95
N LYS A 30 -18.60 -5.70 -19.74
CA LYS A 30 -17.77 -6.33 -20.78
C LYS A 30 -16.71 -7.26 -20.19
N LEU A 31 -16.27 -6.98 -18.96
CA LEU A 31 -15.23 -7.73 -18.26
C LEU A 31 -15.75 -8.93 -17.45
N ARG A 32 -17.06 -9.22 -17.53
CA ARG A 32 -17.60 -10.44 -16.90
C ARG A 32 -16.89 -11.69 -17.44
N GLY A 33 -16.59 -12.58 -16.51
CA GLY A 33 -15.75 -13.75 -16.78
C GLY A 33 -14.31 -13.58 -16.29
N LYS A 34 -13.86 -12.34 -16.10
CA LYS A 34 -12.56 -12.00 -15.49
C LYS A 34 -12.71 -11.47 -14.07
N VAL A 35 -11.69 -11.64 -13.27
CA VAL A 35 -11.50 -10.86 -12.04
C VAL A 35 -11.03 -9.46 -12.44
N VAL A 36 -11.62 -8.42 -11.89
CA VAL A 36 -11.21 -7.04 -12.17
C VAL A 36 -10.59 -6.41 -10.92
N VAL A 37 -9.39 -5.88 -11.06
CA VAL A 37 -8.71 -5.10 -10.03
C VAL A 37 -8.70 -3.64 -10.45
N LEU A 38 -9.46 -2.80 -9.78
CA LEU A 38 -9.53 -1.37 -10.02
C LEU A 38 -8.71 -0.64 -8.96
N VAL A 39 -7.73 0.17 -9.41
CA VAL A 39 -6.90 1.00 -8.55
C VAL A 39 -7.23 2.46 -8.79
N ALA A 40 -7.97 3.06 -7.87
CA ALA A 40 -8.28 4.48 -7.90
C ALA A 40 -7.10 5.28 -7.34
N PHE A 41 -6.65 6.29 -8.10
CA PHE A 41 -5.43 7.02 -7.80
C PHE A 41 -5.52 8.50 -8.21
N GLN A 42 -4.61 9.32 -7.66
CA GLN A 42 -4.29 10.66 -8.14
C GLN A 42 -2.80 10.76 -8.47
N MET A 43 -2.44 11.51 -9.51
CA MET A 43 -1.05 11.71 -9.94
C MET A 43 -0.16 12.29 -8.83
N LEU A 44 -0.69 13.14 -7.95
CA LEU A 44 0.05 13.80 -6.89
C LEU A 44 -0.04 13.07 -5.53
N CYS A 45 -0.75 11.95 -5.47
CA CYS A 45 -0.87 11.18 -4.23
C CYS A 45 0.36 10.30 -3.98
N PRO A 46 1.16 10.56 -2.92
CA PRO A 46 2.35 9.76 -2.63
C PRO A 46 2.07 8.28 -2.42
N GLY A 47 0.93 7.94 -1.79
CA GLY A 47 0.49 6.56 -1.59
C GLY A 47 0.20 5.84 -2.91
N SER A 48 -0.41 6.56 -3.86
CA SER A 48 -0.66 6.05 -5.21
C SER A 48 0.64 5.75 -5.95
N LEU A 49 1.58 6.69 -5.94
CA LEU A 49 2.85 6.59 -6.65
C LEU A 49 3.78 5.51 -6.08
N ARG A 50 3.89 5.44 -4.76
CA ARG A 50 4.86 4.55 -4.09
C ARG A 50 4.34 3.13 -3.91
N HIS A 51 3.02 2.94 -3.85
CA HIS A 51 2.42 1.65 -3.50
C HIS A 51 1.45 1.13 -4.54
N SER A 52 0.30 1.78 -4.77
CA SER A 52 -0.79 1.16 -5.50
C SER A 52 -0.57 1.06 -7.00
N LEU A 53 0.03 2.06 -7.66
CA LEU A 53 0.34 1.98 -9.10
C LEU A 53 1.45 0.95 -9.40
N PRO A 54 2.58 0.91 -8.66
CA PRO A 54 3.54 -0.18 -8.79
C PRO A 54 2.93 -1.57 -8.49
N GLN A 55 2.05 -1.68 -7.50
CA GLN A 55 1.33 -2.92 -7.19
C GLN A 55 0.43 -3.34 -8.35
N ALA A 56 -0.35 -2.42 -8.93
CA ALA A 56 -1.18 -2.69 -10.10
C ALA A 56 -0.35 -3.25 -11.28
N GLY A 57 0.80 -2.65 -11.54
CA GLY A 57 1.74 -3.15 -12.56
C GLY A 57 2.29 -4.55 -12.24
N ARG A 58 2.57 -4.87 -10.97
CA ARG A 58 2.98 -6.23 -10.56
C ARG A 58 1.87 -7.25 -10.77
N ILE A 59 0.63 -6.92 -10.41
CA ILE A 59 -0.53 -7.79 -10.62
C ILE A 59 -0.74 -8.05 -12.11
N ALA A 60 -0.73 -7.00 -12.95
CA ALA A 60 -0.90 -7.13 -14.39
C ALA A 60 0.17 -8.02 -15.04
N ARG A 61 1.38 -8.07 -14.50
CA ARG A 61 2.45 -8.98 -14.97
C ARG A 61 2.36 -10.39 -14.40
N ALA A 62 1.78 -10.55 -13.22
CA ALA A 62 1.70 -11.84 -12.52
C ALA A 62 0.54 -12.72 -13.02
N PHE A 63 -0.54 -12.11 -13.46
CA PHE A 63 -1.75 -12.81 -13.89
C PHE A 63 -1.95 -12.67 -15.40
N SER A 64 -2.54 -13.69 -16.03
CA SER A 64 -2.97 -13.59 -17.42
C SER A 64 -4.10 -12.58 -17.55
N ASN A 65 -4.05 -11.73 -18.58
CA ASN A 65 -5.13 -10.79 -18.87
C ASN A 65 -6.44 -11.46 -19.32
N GLU A 66 -6.41 -12.75 -19.63
CA GLU A 66 -7.61 -13.54 -19.88
C GLU A 66 -8.38 -13.84 -18.58
N GLU A 67 -7.69 -13.86 -17.44
CA GLU A 67 -8.25 -14.18 -16.13
C GLU A 67 -8.45 -12.94 -15.25
N VAL A 68 -7.51 -11.99 -15.33
CA VAL A 68 -7.49 -10.80 -14.47
C VAL A 68 -7.30 -9.55 -15.31
N GLU A 69 -8.20 -8.60 -15.21
CA GLU A 69 -8.05 -7.27 -15.79
C GLU A 69 -7.68 -6.27 -14.71
N VAL A 70 -6.63 -5.49 -14.93
CA VAL A 70 -6.18 -4.45 -14.01
C VAL A 70 -6.43 -3.09 -14.61
N ILE A 71 -7.16 -2.23 -13.91
CA ILE A 71 -7.57 -0.91 -14.38
C ILE A 71 -7.14 0.14 -13.36
N GLY A 72 -6.50 1.21 -13.81
CA GLY A 72 -6.34 2.41 -13.01
C GLY A 72 -7.51 3.37 -13.25
N LEU A 73 -8.03 3.96 -12.18
CA LEU A 73 -9.03 5.02 -12.23
C LEU A 73 -8.42 6.30 -11.68
N HIS A 74 -8.11 7.24 -12.57
CA HIS A 74 -7.64 8.56 -12.19
C HIS A 74 -8.81 9.42 -11.71
N MET A 75 -8.87 9.71 -10.42
CA MET A 75 -9.89 10.53 -9.78
C MET A 75 -9.29 11.87 -9.38
N VAL A 76 -9.96 12.97 -9.73
CA VAL A 76 -9.51 14.32 -9.36
C VAL A 76 -10.58 14.99 -8.52
N PHE A 77 -10.37 15.05 -7.21
CA PHE A 77 -11.25 15.71 -6.25
C PHE A 77 -10.59 16.88 -5.51
N GLU A 78 -9.29 17.10 -5.78
CA GLU A 78 -8.49 18.23 -5.30
C GLU A 78 -7.43 18.57 -6.34
N ASN A 79 -6.77 19.74 -6.24
CA ASN A 79 -5.66 20.17 -7.13
C ASN A 79 -6.01 20.03 -8.63
N HIS A 80 -7.23 20.32 -9.03
CA HIS A 80 -7.74 20.12 -10.40
C HIS A 80 -6.89 20.76 -11.50
N LYS A 81 -6.18 21.86 -11.19
CA LYS A 81 -5.32 22.56 -12.16
C LYS A 81 -4.06 21.78 -12.50
N ASP A 82 -3.58 20.96 -11.56
CA ASP A 82 -2.31 20.25 -11.64
C ASP A 82 -2.50 18.77 -12.03
N MET A 83 -3.76 18.33 -12.21
CA MET A 83 -4.11 16.94 -12.53
C MET A 83 -5.10 16.85 -13.70
N THR A 84 -4.82 17.60 -14.77
CA THR A 84 -5.66 17.59 -15.98
C THR A 84 -5.38 16.34 -16.83
N PRO A 85 -6.32 15.92 -17.72
CA PRO A 85 -6.07 14.81 -18.64
C PRO A 85 -4.86 15.02 -19.56
N SER A 86 -4.52 16.27 -19.90
CA SER A 86 -3.34 16.60 -20.70
C SER A 86 -2.02 16.39 -19.94
N GLN A 87 -2.03 16.48 -18.62
CA GLN A 87 -0.89 16.17 -17.76
C GLN A 87 -0.80 14.69 -17.44
N LEU A 88 -1.92 13.98 -17.48
CA LEU A 88 -1.97 12.54 -17.16
C LEU A 88 -1.19 11.72 -18.21
N GLU A 89 -1.31 12.01 -19.49
CA GLU A 89 -0.63 11.20 -20.53
C GLU A 89 0.92 11.26 -20.42
N PRO A 90 1.57 12.44 -20.27
CA PRO A 90 3.01 12.50 -20.00
C PRO A 90 3.40 11.78 -18.70
N PHE A 91 2.59 11.92 -17.65
CA PHE A 91 2.79 11.23 -16.37
C PHE A 91 2.79 9.71 -16.54
N LEU A 92 1.81 9.13 -17.23
CA LEU A 92 1.74 7.69 -17.47
C LEU A 92 2.98 7.18 -18.20
N LYS A 93 3.50 7.94 -19.17
CA LYS A 93 4.73 7.61 -19.90
C LYS A 93 5.97 7.70 -19.01
N GLN A 94 6.06 8.73 -18.17
CA GLN A 94 7.18 8.93 -17.25
C GLN A 94 7.24 7.83 -16.19
N GLU A 95 6.11 7.45 -15.63
CA GLU A 95 6.00 6.42 -14.59
C GLU A 95 5.90 4.99 -15.17
N HIS A 96 6.03 4.83 -16.49
CA HIS A 96 5.94 3.54 -17.20
C HIS A 96 4.68 2.73 -16.86
N ILE A 97 3.54 3.43 -16.78
CA ILE A 97 2.24 2.83 -16.50
C ILE A 97 1.61 2.37 -17.80
N GLU A 98 1.50 1.06 -18.00
CA GLU A 98 1.01 0.43 -19.24
C GLU A 98 -0.40 -0.15 -19.11
N ILE A 99 -0.92 -0.31 -17.88
CA ILE A 99 -2.28 -0.79 -17.65
C ILE A 99 -3.32 0.20 -18.21
N PRO A 100 -4.53 -0.26 -18.59
CA PRO A 100 -5.65 0.61 -18.95
C PRO A 100 -5.94 1.63 -17.85
N ILE A 101 -6.06 2.90 -18.22
CA ILE A 101 -6.35 4.00 -17.30
C ILE A 101 -7.62 4.71 -17.72
N ALA A 102 -8.60 4.72 -16.83
CA ALA A 102 -9.80 5.53 -16.93
C ALA A 102 -9.62 6.86 -16.22
N VAL A 103 -10.21 7.91 -16.74
CA VAL A 103 -10.40 9.18 -16.03
C VAL A 103 -11.84 9.22 -15.52
N ASP A 104 -12.00 9.34 -14.21
CA ASP A 104 -13.33 9.45 -13.61
C ASP A 104 -14.02 10.74 -14.07
N LYS A 105 -15.29 10.66 -14.39
CA LYS A 105 -16.06 11.80 -14.85
C LYS A 105 -16.40 12.71 -13.68
N VAL A 106 -16.19 13.99 -13.83
CA VAL A 106 -16.55 15.00 -12.84
C VAL A 106 -17.77 15.77 -13.32
N ASN A 107 -18.79 15.90 -12.48
CA ASN A 107 -19.97 16.67 -12.78
C ASN A 107 -19.91 18.04 -12.07
N GLY A 108 -19.52 19.06 -12.79
CA GLY A 108 -19.38 20.43 -12.26
C GLY A 108 -18.27 20.54 -11.22
N ALA A 109 -18.61 21.06 -10.03
CA ALA A 109 -17.67 21.21 -8.90
C ALA A 109 -17.81 20.09 -7.85
N GLY A 110 -18.49 18.99 -8.21
CA GLY A 110 -18.73 17.84 -7.31
C GLY A 110 -17.54 16.88 -7.24
N LEU A 111 -17.75 15.81 -6.49
CA LEU A 111 -16.83 14.69 -6.50
C LEU A 111 -16.90 13.96 -7.85
N PRO A 112 -15.84 13.22 -8.23
CA PRO A 112 -15.88 12.30 -9.37
C PRO A 112 -17.04 11.31 -9.24
N GLU A 113 -17.76 11.05 -10.33
CA GLU A 113 -19.01 10.31 -10.31
C GLU A 113 -18.82 8.84 -9.86
N THR A 114 -17.75 8.16 -10.31
CA THR A 114 -17.46 6.81 -9.84
C THR A 114 -17.01 6.81 -8.37
N MET A 115 -16.20 7.80 -7.98
CA MET A 115 -15.81 7.98 -6.57
C MET A 115 -17.02 8.08 -5.66
N GLU A 116 -18.00 8.91 -6.04
CA GLU A 116 -19.23 9.11 -5.28
C GLU A 116 -20.09 7.84 -5.27
N ALA A 117 -20.28 7.20 -6.44
CA ALA A 117 -21.08 5.98 -6.57
C ALA A 117 -20.60 4.83 -5.70
N TYR A 118 -19.28 4.71 -5.54
CA TYR A 118 -18.64 3.67 -4.71
C TYR A 118 -18.37 4.12 -3.26
N GLY A 119 -18.66 5.35 -2.92
CA GLY A 119 -18.39 5.90 -1.58
C GLY A 119 -16.88 5.91 -1.23
N MET A 120 -16.01 6.09 -2.24
CA MET A 120 -14.57 6.16 -2.01
C MET A 120 -14.22 7.42 -1.24
N GLN A 121 -13.32 7.30 -0.25
CA GLN A 121 -12.98 8.39 0.67
C GLN A 121 -11.66 9.07 0.33
N GLY A 122 -10.90 8.55 -0.63
CA GLY A 122 -9.59 9.08 -1.01
C GLY A 122 -8.80 8.13 -1.87
N THR A 123 -7.51 8.46 -2.06
CA THR A 123 -6.56 7.65 -2.84
C THR A 123 -5.34 7.27 -2.01
N PRO A 124 -4.76 6.08 -2.26
CA PRO A 124 -5.30 5.08 -3.17
C PRO A 124 -6.50 4.34 -2.59
N THR A 125 -7.46 3.97 -3.45
CA THR A 125 -8.52 3.00 -3.14
C THR A 125 -8.41 1.84 -4.11
N LEU A 126 -8.56 0.61 -3.63
CA LEU A 126 -8.50 -0.60 -4.43
C LEU A 126 -9.81 -1.36 -4.32
N LEU A 127 -10.42 -1.65 -5.47
CA LEU A 127 -11.62 -2.47 -5.58
C LEU A 127 -11.28 -3.76 -6.32
N VAL A 128 -11.82 -4.89 -5.84
CA VAL A 128 -11.69 -6.18 -6.54
C VAL A 128 -13.08 -6.73 -6.82
N PHE A 129 -13.31 -7.01 -8.09
CA PHE A 129 -14.56 -7.62 -8.57
C PHE A 129 -14.30 -9.05 -9.01
N ASP A 130 -15.23 -9.94 -8.72
CA ASP A 130 -15.16 -11.31 -9.17
C ASP A 130 -15.62 -11.48 -10.63
N ARG A 131 -15.53 -12.70 -11.15
CA ARG A 131 -15.91 -13.06 -12.52
C ARG A 131 -17.40 -12.79 -12.85
N GLN A 132 -18.25 -12.66 -11.83
CA GLN A 132 -19.66 -12.28 -11.98
C GLN A 132 -19.84 -10.75 -11.93
N GLY A 133 -18.77 -9.99 -11.70
CA GLY A 133 -18.78 -8.54 -11.57
C GLY A 133 -19.31 -8.06 -10.21
N ARG A 134 -19.33 -8.93 -9.18
CA ARG A 134 -19.69 -8.55 -7.81
C ARG A 134 -18.49 -7.93 -7.13
N LEU A 135 -18.68 -6.86 -6.36
CA LEU A 135 -17.59 -6.27 -5.57
C LEU A 135 -17.28 -7.16 -4.37
N ARG A 136 -16.03 -7.61 -4.30
CA ARG A 136 -15.55 -8.52 -3.25
C ARG A 136 -14.61 -7.83 -2.25
N ARG A 137 -13.87 -6.81 -2.68
CA ARG A 137 -12.97 -6.03 -1.83
C ARG A 137 -13.07 -4.55 -2.12
N HIS A 138 -12.98 -3.78 -1.05
CA HIS A 138 -12.93 -2.32 -1.09
C HIS A 138 -11.93 -1.87 -0.01
N TYR A 139 -10.71 -1.54 -0.43
CA TYR A 139 -9.63 -1.12 0.44
C TYR A 139 -9.32 0.35 0.26
N LEU A 140 -9.15 1.08 1.35
CA LEU A 140 -8.59 2.41 1.37
C LEU A 140 -7.13 2.32 1.85
N GLY A 141 -6.20 2.93 1.09
CA GLY A 141 -4.79 2.89 1.41
C GLY A 141 -4.04 1.69 0.81
N ALA A 142 -2.87 1.40 1.36
CA ALA A 142 -2.02 0.32 0.89
C ALA A 142 -2.55 -1.05 1.34
N VAL A 143 -2.43 -2.04 0.46
CA VAL A 143 -2.77 -3.44 0.73
C VAL A 143 -1.51 -4.27 0.55
N ASP A 144 -1.30 -5.27 1.39
CA ASP A 144 -0.19 -6.20 1.28
C ASP A 144 -0.27 -7.03 -0.02
N ASP A 145 0.86 -7.18 -0.72
CA ASP A 145 0.93 -7.88 -2.02
C ASP A 145 0.58 -9.37 -1.90
N VAL A 146 1.02 -10.04 -0.83
CA VAL A 146 0.78 -11.48 -0.63
C VAL A 146 -0.70 -11.72 -0.36
N ARG A 147 -1.29 -10.89 0.51
CA ARG A 147 -2.73 -10.92 0.80
C ARG A 147 -3.55 -10.69 -0.47
N LEU A 148 -3.26 -9.62 -1.18
CA LEU A 148 -4.00 -9.26 -2.39
C LEU A 148 -3.87 -10.33 -3.48
N GLY A 149 -2.66 -10.88 -3.68
CA GLY A 149 -2.43 -11.98 -4.61
C GLY A 149 -3.21 -13.25 -4.26
N ALA A 150 -3.28 -13.61 -2.98
CA ALA A 150 -4.08 -14.74 -2.51
C ALA A 150 -5.58 -14.53 -2.74
N GLU A 151 -6.08 -13.32 -2.49
CA GLU A 151 -7.48 -12.95 -2.71
C GLU A 151 -7.85 -12.99 -4.20
N ILE A 152 -7.02 -12.42 -5.07
CA ILE A 152 -7.23 -12.47 -6.52
C ILE A 152 -7.23 -13.91 -7.02
N MET A 153 -6.25 -14.74 -6.60
CA MET A 153 -6.17 -16.13 -7.01
C MET A 153 -7.38 -16.94 -6.54
N ALA A 154 -7.87 -16.71 -5.32
CA ALA A 154 -9.09 -17.35 -4.83
C ALA A 154 -10.30 -17.05 -5.71
N LEU A 155 -10.42 -15.79 -6.19
CA LEU A 155 -11.50 -15.38 -7.11
C LEU A 155 -11.33 -15.95 -8.51
N CYS A 156 -10.09 -16.15 -8.98
CA CYS A 156 -9.82 -16.81 -10.27
C CYS A 156 -10.21 -18.30 -10.25
N ILE A 157 -10.03 -18.98 -9.10
CA ILE A 157 -10.40 -20.39 -8.93
C ILE A 157 -11.90 -20.55 -8.71
N GLU A 158 -12.58 -19.55 -8.19
CA GLU A 158 -14.02 -19.56 -7.99
C GLU A 158 -14.74 -19.69 -9.34
N ASP A 159 -15.63 -20.69 -9.46
CA ASP A 159 -16.42 -20.86 -10.68
C ASP A 159 -17.27 -19.61 -10.94
N ALA A 160 -17.22 -19.11 -12.17
CA ALA A 160 -18.02 -17.96 -12.61
C ALA A 160 -19.55 -18.15 -12.45
N LYS A 161 -20.00 -19.39 -12.29
CA LYS A 161 -21.40 -19.75 -12.02
C LYS A 161 -21.62 -20.26 -10.60
N ALA A 162 -20.61 -20.13 -9.74
CA ALA A 162 -20.72 -20.61 -8.36
C ALA A 162 -21.93 -19.98 -7.65
N PRO A 163 -22.75 -20.78 -6.96
CA PRO A 163 -23.80 -20.23 -6.13
C PRO A 163 -23.21 -19.41 -4.98
N ARG A 164 -24.00 -18.49 -4.45
CA ARG A 164 -23.53 -17.57 -3.39
C ARG A 164 -22.96 -18.29 -2.16
N GLU A 165 -23.52 -19.43 -1.81
CA GLU A 165 -23.05 -20.25 -0.69
C GLU A 165 -21.62 -20.78 -0.89
N ALA A 166 -21.26 -21.15 -2.13
CA ALA A 166 -19.89 -21.57 -2.47
C ALA A 166 -18.92 -20.38 -2.37
N SER A 167 -19.30 -19.21 -2.85
CA SER A 167 -18.51 -17.98 -2.70
C SER A 167 -18.26 -17.67 -1.22
N ILE A 168 -19.30 -17.73 -0.38
CA ILE A 168 -19.20 -17.51 1.06
C ILE A 168 -18.26 -18.53 1.72
N ALA A 169 -18.30 -19.80 1.29
CA ALA A 169 -17.42 -20.84 1.82
C ALA A 169 -15.94 -20.56 1.49
N ILE A 170 -15.65 -20.08 0.27
CA ILE A 170 -14.30 -19.64 -0.13
C ILE A 170 -13.85 -18.46 0.71
N GLU A 171 -14.71 -17.45 0.88
CA GLU A 171 -14.41 -16.28 1.72
C GLU A 171 -14.06 -16.67 3.17
N LYS A 172 -14.81 -17.56 3.76
CA LYS A 172 -14.54 -18.06 5.11
C LYS A 172 -13.18 -18.75 5.20
N LYS A 173 -12.84 -19.59 4.21
CA LYS A 173 -11.53 -20.25 4.15
C LYS A 173 -10.39 -19.25 3.98
N LEU A 174 -10.57 -18.28 3.10
CA LEU A 174 -9.59 -17.24 2.84
C LEU A 174 -9.36 -16.38 4.11
N HIS A 175 -10.43 -15.95 4.76
CA HIS A 175 -10.36 -15.21 6.02
C HIS A 175 -9.67 -16.01 7.14
N ALA A 176 -9.91 -17.32 7.23
CA ALA A 176 -9.25 -18.15 8.21
C ALA A 176 -7.75 -18.41 7.90
N ALA A 177 -7.36 -18.34 6.62
CA ALA A 177 -5.98 -18.55 6.19
C ALA A 177 -5.13 -17.26 6.24
N LEU A 178 -5.75 -16.10 6.06
CA LEU A 178 -5.07 -14.81 6.09
C LEU A 178 -5.13 -14.23 7.50
N VAL A 179 -3.98 -13.91 8.05
CA VAL A 179 -3.90 -13.22 9.35
C VAL A 179 -4.38 -11.79 9.18
N ASP A 180 -5.23 -11.32 10.10
CA ASP A 180 -5.65 -9.92 10.11
C ASP A 180 -4.45 -9.03 10.46
N PRO A 181 -4.05 -8.08 9.59
CA PRO A 181 -2.95 -7.18 9.90
C PRO A 181 -3.14 -6.38 11.18
N GLN A 182 -4.38 -6.14 11.59
CA GLN A 182 -4.69 -5.43 12.84
C GLN A 182 -4.49 -6.29 14.09
N GLN A 183 -4.38 -7.62 13.96
CA GLN A 183 -4.03 -8.51 15.07
C GLN A 183 -2.51 -8.57 15.32
N HIS A 184 -1.70 -8.00 14.46
CA HIS A 184 -0.27 -7.76 14.64
C HIS A 184 0.01 -6.36 15.21
N GLU A 185 -0.85 -5.82 16.06
CA GLU A 185 -0.36 -4.91 17.07
C GLU A 185 0.56 -5.73 17.98
N HIS A 186 1.81 -5.79 17.55
CA HIS A 186 2.87 -6.35 18.34
C HIS A 186 2.86 -5.60 19.66
N ALA A 187 2.52 -6.29 20.72
CA ALA A 187 3.19 -6.04 21.95
C ALA A 187 4.69 -6.18 21.62
N HIS A 188 5.33 -5.06 21.30
CA HIS A 188 6.77 -4.95 21.42
C HIS A 188 7.06 -4.99 22.92
N ASP A 189 6.91 -6.18 23.51
CA ASP A 189 7.76 -6.52 24.60
C ASP A 189 9.15 -6.63 24.00
N GLY A 190 10.10 -5.87 24.50
CA GLY A 190 11.44 -5.69 23.93
C GLY A 190 12.31 -6.95 23.89
N SER A 191 11.78 -8.11 23.42
CA SER A 191 12.43 -9.42 23.51
C SER A 191 12.84 -10.04 22.16
N CYS A 192 12.81 -9.32 21.05
CA CYS A 192 13.22 -9.90 19.76
C CYS A 192 14.69 -9.69 19.38
N CYS A 193 15.43 -8.84 20.06
CA CYS A 193 16.89 -8.79 19.96
C CYS A 193 17.39 -8.91 21.37
N GLY A 194 18.13 -9.99 21.65
CA GLY A 194 18.68 -10.29 22.96
C GLY A 194 19.16 -9.06 23.67
N GLY A 195 18.55 -8.77 24.82
CA GLY A 195 18.84 -7.62 25.65
C GLY A 195 20.32 -7.56 25.98
N HIS A 196 21.04 -6.71 25.30
CA HIS A 196 22.26 -6.18 25.86
C HIS A 196 21.81 -5.02 26.75
N GLY A 197 21.50 -5.37 27.97
CA GLY A 197 21.51 -4.41 29.07
C GLY A 197 22.93 -3.86 29.14
N HIS A 198 23.11 -2.70 28.55
CA HIS A 198 24.32 -1.92 28.82
C HIS A 198 24.19 -1.33 30.21
N ASP A 199 24.60 -2.14 31.20
CA ASP A 199 24.89 -1.63 32.52
C ASP A 199 26.18 -0.84 32.41
N HIS A 200 26.05 0.46 32.22
CA HIS A 200 27.18 1.38 32.26
C HIS A 200 27.49 1.74 33.71
N SER A 201 27.93 0.78 34.50
CA SER A 201 28.65 1.08 35.74
C SER A 201 30.06 1.51 35.37
N HIS A 202 30.28 2.80 35.20
CA HIS A 202 31.59 3.37 35.10
C HIS A 202 32.14 3.56 36.52
N ASP A 203 32.86 2.54 37.03
CA ASP A 203 33.75 2.72 38.18
C ASP A 203 35.00 3.46 37.69
N HIS A 204 34.95 4.78 37.74
CA HIS A 204 36.14 5.62 37.60
C HIS A 204 36.64 5.96 38.98
N ALA A 205 37.61 5.14 39.48
CA ALA A 205 38.42 5.51 40.63
C ALA A 205 39.44 6.57 40.20
N HIS A 206 39.02 7.80 39.99
CA HIS A 206 39.87 8.98 39.96
C HIS A 206 39.10 10.15 40.57
N GLY A 207 39.59 10.59 41.73
CA GLY A 207 39.00 11.67 42.50
C GLY A 207 39.17 13.04 41.82
N HIS A 208 38.23 13.43 41.01
CA HIS A 208 37.96 14.82 40.65
C HIS A 208 36.44 15.00 40.54
N ALA A 209 35.90 15.85 41.40
CA ALA A 209 34.51 16.26 41.36
C ALA A 209 34.31 17.14 40.13
N HIS A 210 33.58 16.65 39.17
CA HIS A 210 33.00 17.44 38.09
C HIS A 210 31.53 17.05 37.99
N ASP A 211 30.65 17.97 38.37
CA ASP A 211 29.22 17.91 38.08
C ASP A 211 29.02 18.14 36.58
N HIS A 212 28.63 17.11 35.86
CA HIS A 212 28.18 17.21 34.50
C HIS A 212 26.79 16.58 34.36
N ASP A 213 25.78 17.41 34.38
CA ASP A 213 24.41 17.04 33.95
C ASP A 213 24.41 16.90 32.43
N HIS A 214 24.43 15.69 31.93
CA HIS A 214 24.23 15.40 30.51
C HIS A 214 22.90 14.69 30.32
N ALA A 215 21.88 15.44 29.91
CA ALA A 215 20.67 14.88 29.34
C ALA A 215 20.94 14.51 27.87
N HIS A 216 20.97 13.22 27.54
CA HIS A 216 21.03 12.74 26.18
C HIS A 216 19.64 12.28 25.74
N GLU A 217 18.99 13.05 24.88
CA GLU A 217 17.84 12.58 24.12
C GLU A 217 18.34 11.82 22.87
N HIS A 218 18.13 10.51 22.83
CA HIS A 218 18.34 9.71 21.66
C HIS A 218 17.01 9.42 20.98
N SER A 219 16.74 10.07 19.85
CA SER A 219 15.66 9.69 18.96
C SER A 219 16.22 8.68 17.95
N HIS A 220 15.75 7.43 18.06
CA HIS A 220 16.03 6.41 17.04
C HIS A 220 14.85 6.31 16.09
N GLU A 221 14.96 6.91 14.89
CA GLU A 221 14.11 6.54 13.78
C GLU A 221 14.71 5.30 13.08
N GLY A 222 13.91 4.28 13.05
CA GLY A 222 13.95 2.98 12.47
C GLY A 222 15.00 2.64 11.41
N GLY A 223 15.67 1.53 11.62
CA GLY A 223 16.40 0.81 10.58
C GLY A 223 17.19 -0.35 11.17
N CYS A 224 16.64 -1.53 11.12
CA CYS A 224 17.40 -2.76 11.34
C CYS A 224 18.37 -2.98 10.19
N CYS A 225 19.61 -3.32 10.54
CA CYS A 225 20.70 -3.86 9.72
C CYS A 225 21.67 -2.85 9.07
N GLY A 226 22.86 -2.79 9.66
CA GLY A 226 24.10 -2.60 8.95
C GLY A 226 24.49 -1.15 8.62
N GLY A 227 24.93 -0.40 9.58
CA GLY A 227 25.65 0.84 9.36
C GLY A 227 26.73 1.03 10.41
N LYS A 228 27.97 1.20 9.98
CA LYS A 228 29.06 1.65 10.85
C LYS A 228 28.74 3.09 11.25
N HIS A 229 28.45 3.33 12.53
CA HIS A 229 28.33 4.67 13.06
C HIS A 229 29.67 5.04 13.70
N ALA A 230 30.38 5.98 13.10
CA ALA A 230 31.46 6.71 13.78
C ALA A 230 30.78 7.89 14.49
N HIS A 231 30.94 7.94 15.80
CA HIS A 231 30.55 9.10 16.59
C HIS A 231 31.81 9.88 16.92
N ASP A 232 32.00 11.02 16.25
CA ASP A 232 33.01 11.99 16.66
C ASP A 232 32.36 12.92 17.68
N HIS A 233 32.79 12.81 18.93
CA HIS A 233 32.46 13.78 19.98
C HIS A 233 33.66 14.71 20.16
N ASP A 234 33.55 15.92 19.62
CA ASP A 234 34.51 16.97 19.86
C ASP A 234 34.13 17.68 21.17
N HIS A 235 34.76 17.26 22.24
CA HIS A 235 34.75 18.02 23.49
C HIS A 235 36.09 18.79 23.50
N GLY A 236 36.01 20.11 23.60
CA GLY A 236 37.13 21.03 23.59
C GLY A 236 38.23 20.77 24.67
N HIS A 237 38.51 19.52 24.93
CA HIS A 237 39.71 19.02 25.64
C HIS A 237 40.17 17.77 24.90
N ASP A 238 41.48 17.76 24.56
CA ASP A 238 42.21 16.77 23.77
C ASP A 238 42.12 15.32 24.32
N HIS A 239 40.97 14.64 24.19
CA HIS A 239 40.86 13.19 24.38
C HIS A 239 39.95 12.61 23.31
N LYS A 240 40.58 11.98 22.29
CA LYS A 240 39.92 11.13 21.31
C LYS A 240 39.70 9.74 21.91
N HIS A 241 38.46 9.31 22.03
CA HIS A 241 38.08 7.93 22.29
C HIS A 241 37.55 7.31 21.01
N GLU A 242 38.32 6.47 20.34
CA GLU A 242 37.84 5.59 19.29
C GLU A 242 37.26 4.31 19.92
N HIS A 243 35.97 4.05 19.77
CA HIS A 243 35.40 2.76 20.07
C HIS A 243 35.22 1.98 18.77
N THR A 244 36.13 1.03 18.52
CA THR A 244 35.98 0.02 17.47
C THR A 244 35.15 -1.13 18.03
N HIS A 245 33.94 -1.31 17.53
CA HIS A 245 33.15 -2.52 17.75
C HIS A 245 33.61 -3.60 16.77
N GLY A 246 34.12 -4.69 17.30
CA GLY A 246 34.58 -5.83 16.54
C GLY A 246 33.46 -6.54 15.81
N GLU A 247 33.80 -7.09 14.68
CA GLU A 247 32.97 -7.93 13.82
C GLU A 247 32.42 -9.14 14.59
N GLY A 248 31.14 -9.42 14.43
CA GLY A 248 30.60 -10.69 14.85
C GLY A 248 29.12 -10.77 15.08
N CYS A 249 28.32 -10.72 14.03
CA CYS A 249 27.05 -11.44 13.99
C CYS A 249 26.92 -12.11 12.64
N GLY A 250 27.44 -13.33 12.56
CA GLY A 250 27.18 -14.22 11.44
C GLY A 250 25.78 -14.82 11.56
N CYS A 251 24.83 -14.30 10.82
CA CYS A 251 23.64 -15.05 10.49
C CYS A 251 23.92 -15.83 9.22
N LYS A 252 24.17 -17.13 9.37
CA LYS A 252 24.09 -18.11 8.28
C LYS A 252 22.63 -18.50 8.11
N HIS A 253 22.14 -18.34 6.93
CA HIS A 253 21.02 -18.80 6.13
C HIS A 253 20.07 -17.72 5.70
#